data_14ec188e52021684ad998ef147faf8f7
#
_entry.id   14ec188e52021684ad998ef147faf8f7
#
_cell.length_a   1.000
_cell.length_b   1.000
_cell.length_c   1.000
_cell.angle_alpha   90.00
_cell.angle_beta   90.00
_cell.angle_gamma   90.00
#
_symmetry.space_group_name_H-M   'P 1'
#
loop_
_entity.id
_entity.type
_entity.pdbx_description
1 polymer ?
#
loop_
_entity_poly.entity_id
_entity_poly.type
_entity_poly.pdbx_seq_one_letter_code
_entity_poly.pdbx_strand_id
1 'polypeptide(L)'
;MDASSSPALAFCRRIDMVAIYSGRLVSWLIIPMVLSLAFEVVSRYGFNAPTVWAFDMTFMLYGAFFMLGASYTLQRKGHIRTDSLYAGWSPRTQGIVDTICYLVFFFPFVLTFAFTGWEYFYKAFTTGERFVSSPWMAKVWPFKLVLPLAGAMLALQGVSEMMKSAYAIKHNAWPREGERE
;
A
#
# COMPACT_ATOMS: atom_id res chain seq x y z
N MET A 1 -6.55 29.27 -19.56
CA MET A 1 -7.03 28.93 -18.18
C MET A 1 -6.18 27.77 -17.72
N ASP A 2 -5.29 28.01 -16.74
CA ASP A 2 -4.36 27.00 -16.27
C ASP A 2 -5.07 25.79 -15.65
N ALA A 3 -5.01 24.67 -16.35
CA ALA A 3 -5.58 23.39 -15.91
C ALA A 3 -4.99 22.90 -14.57
N SER A 4 -3.90 23.51 -14.11
CA SER A 4 -3.22 23.20 -12.84
C SER A 4 -3.95 23.71 -11.60
N SER A 5 -4.95 24.59 -11.74
CA SER A 5 -5.65 25.26 -10.63
C SER A 5 -7.02 24.65 -10.26
N SER A 6 -7.40 23.51 -10.85
CA SER A 6 -8.69 22.92 -10.47
C SER A 6 -8.62 22.35 -9.05
N PRO A 7 -9.63 22.65 -8.18
CA PRO A 7 -9.65 22.16 -6.80
C PRO A 7 -9.60 20.63 -6.70
N ALA A 8 -10.08 19.94 -7.73
CA ALA A 8 -10.01 18.47 -7.83
C ALA A 8 -8.57 17.96 -7.95
N LEU A 9 -7.73 18.60 -8.77
CA LEU A 9 -6.32 18.21 -8.90
C LEU A 9 -5.51 18.58 -7.65
N ALA A 10 -5.87 19.67 -6.97
CA ALA A 10 -5.25 20.01 -5.69
C ALA A 10 -5.55 18.94 -4.62
N PHE A 11 -6.75 18.39 -4.61
CA PHE A 11 -7.12 17.27 -3.73
C PHE A 11 -6.34 16.00 -4.06
N CYS A 12 -6.23 15.63 -5.35
CA CYS A 12 -5.41 14.51 -5.78
C CYS A 12 -3.95 14.65 -5.31
N ARG A 13 -3.35 15.85 -5.44
CA ARG A 13 -1.98 16.10 -4.94
C ARG A 13 -1.82 15.85 -3.45
N ARG A 14 -2.81 16.22 -2.63
CA ARG A 14 -2.76 15.96 -1.19
C ARG A 14 -2.77 14.47 -0.88
N ILE A 15 -3.62 13.70 -1.57
CA ILE A 15 -3.65 12.23 -1.44
C ILE A 15 -2.31 11.62 -1.89
N ASP A 16 -1.79 12.05 -3.03
CA ASP A 16 -0.50 11.59 -3.55
C ASP A 16 0.65 11.89 -2.57
N MET A 17 0.64 13.06 -1.93
CA MET A 17 1.63 13.37 -0.89
C MET A 17 1.52 12.44 0.32
N VAL A 18 0.30 12.12 0.77
CA VAL A 18 0.12 11.15 1.86
C VAL A 18 0.72 9.79 1.48
N ALA A 19 0.47 9.30 0.27
CA ALA A 19 1.03 8.05 -0.21
C ALA A 19 2.58 8.09 -0.29
N ILE A 20 3.15 9.21 -0.74
CA ILE A 20 4.61 9.38 -0.82
C ILE A 20 5.25 9.40 0.57
N TYR A 21 4.70 10.21 1.50
CA TYR A 21 5.25 10.31 2.85
C TYR A 21 5.10 9.01 3.63
N SER A 22 3.94 8.35 3.52
CA SER A 22 3.75 7.04 4.15
C SER A 22 4.70 5.99 3.59
N GLY A 23 4.88 5.95 2.25
CA GLY A 23 5.84 5.05 1.62
C GLY A 23 7.28 5.28 2.09
N ARG A 24 7.72 6.55 2.22
CA ARG A 24 9.03 6.89 2.79
C ARG A 24 9.15 6.46 4.26
N LEU A 25 8.11 6.68 5.06
CA LEU A 25 8.11 6.24 6.46
C LEU A 25 8.21 4.72 6.56
N VAL A 26 7.38 4.02 5.78
CA VAL A 26 7.32 2.56 5.75
C VAL A 26 8.63 1.95 5.25
N SER A 27 9.36 2.61 4.35
CA SER A 27 10.66 2.10 3.88
C SER A 27 11.69 1.94 5.00
N TRP A 28 11.59 2.70 6.10
CA TRP A 28 12.44 2.55 7.27
C TRP A 28 12.22 1.23 8.03
N LEU A 29 11.09 0.55 7.83
CA LEU A 29 10.84 -0.77 8.42
C LEU A 29 11.81 -1.84 7.92
N ILE A 30 12.49 -1.62 6.80
CA ILE A 30 13.51 -2.54 6.28
C ILE A 30 14.69 -2.65 7.23
N ILE A 31 15.05 -1.57 7.95
CA ILE A 31 16.19 -1.56 8.86
C ILE A 31 15.98 -2.53 10.03
N PRO A 32 14.92 -2.40 10.86
CA PRO A 32 14.71 -3.35 11.96
C PRO A 32 14.40 -4.75 11.45
N MET A 33 13.80 -4.90 10.26
CA MET A 33 13.59 -6.21 9.64
C MET A 33 14.91 -6.93 9.34
N VAL A 34 15.84 -6.25 8.66
CA VAL A 34 17.15 -6.81 8.32
C VAL A 34 17.97 -7.07 9.59
N LEU A 35 17.96 -6.14 10.55
CA LEU A 35 18.67 -6.30 11.81
C LEU A 35 18.15 -7.48 12.64
N SER A 36 16.83 -7.69 12.69
CA SER A 36 16.24 -8.85 13.37
C SER A 36 16.68 -10.16 12.76
N LEU A 37 16.69 -10.24 11.43
CA LEU A 37 17.12 -11.45 10.72
C LEU A 37 18.62 -11.69 10.87
N ALA A 38 19.42 -10.64 10.73
CA ALA A 38 20.88 -10.74 10.92
C ALA A 38 21.24 -11.17 12.35
N PHE A 39 20.56 -10.62 13.34
CA PHE A 39 20.71 -11.00 14.74
C PHE A 39 20.39 -12.49 14.96
N GLU A 40 19.28 -12.98 14.40
CA GLU A 40 18.92 -14.40 14.48
C GLU A 40 20.00 -15.30 13.87
N VAL A 41 20.49 -14.92 12.67
CA VAL A 41 21.56 -15.72 11.99
C VAL A 41 22.82 -15.78 12.86
N VAL A 42 23.27 -14.64 13.38
CA VAL A 42 24.49 -14.60 14.23
C VAL A 42 24.26 -15.37 15.53
N SER A 43 23.13 -15.19 16.20
CA SER A 43 22.81 -15.90 17.44
C SER A 43 22.73 -17.41 17.23
N ARG A 44 22.07 -17.84 16.16
CA ARG A 44 21.88 -19.26 15.85
C ARG A 44 23.18 -19.97 15.46
N TYR A 45 23.93 -19.38 14.53
CA TYR A 45 25.11 -20.06 13.97
C TYR A 45 26.41 -19.67 14.65
N GLY A 46 26.53 -18.46 15.19
CA GLY A 46 27.72 -18.01 15.89
C GLY A 46 27.76 -18.42 17.36
N PHE A 47 26.62 -18.38 18.03
CA PHE A 47 26.53 -18.64 19.48
C PHE A 47 25.74 -19.90 19.83
N ASN A 48 25.20 -20.62 18.85
CA ASN A 48 24.30 -21.77 19.04
C ASN A 48 23.12 -21.47 20.00
N ALA A 49 22.63 -20.22 19.97
CA ALA A 49 21.57 -19.68 20.83
C ALA A 49 20.45 -19.09 19.95
N PRO A 50 19.59 -19.93 19.32
CA PRO A 50 18.52 -19.47 18.47
C PRO A 50 17.50 -18.62 19.25
N THR A 51 17.02 -17.55 18.63
CA THR A 51 16.01 -16.67 19.24
C THR A 51 14.60 -17.15 18.92
N VAL A 52 13.65 -16.90 19.82
CA VAL A 52 12.23 -17.27 19.65
C VAL A 52 11.40 -16.16 19.00
N TRP A 53 11.94 -14.94 18.89
CA TRP A 53 11.19 -13.75 18.50
C TRP A 53 11.59 -13.15 17.15
N ALA A 54 12.85 -13.33 16.74
CA ALA A 54 13.41 -12.59 15.61
C ALA A 54 12.74 -12.96 14.27
N PHE A 55 12.40 -14.23 14.11
CA PHE A 55 11.68 -14.70 12.91
C PHE A 55 10.28 -14.09 12.81
N ASP A 56 9.52 -14.10 13.91
CA ASP A 56 8.17 -13.53 13.95
C ASP A 56 8.19 -12.02 13.71
N MET A 57 9.17 -11.32 14.34
CA MET A 57 9.36 -9.88 14.13
C MET A 57 9.65 -9.58 12.66
N THR A 58 10.55 -10.34 12.04
CA THR A 58 10.87 -10.20 10.62
C THR A 58 9.62 -10.41 9.75
N PHE A 59 8.84 -11.44 10.03
CA PHE A 59 7.60 -11.74 9.31
C PHE A 59 6.58 -10.60 9.44
N MET A 60 6.36 -10.08 10.66
CA MET A 60 5.44 -8.97 10.90
C MET A 60 5.89 -7.68 10.21
N LEU A 61 7.19 -7.36 10.28
CA LEU A 61 7.75 -6.18 9.64
C LEU A 61 7.71 -6.29 8.12
N TYR A 62 8.00 -7.46 7.57
CA TYR A 62 7.89 -7.73 6.13
C TYR A 62 6.46 -7.54 5.63
N GLY A 63 5.47 -8.14 6.31
CA GLY A 63 4.07 -7.98 5.96
C GLY A 63 3.61 -6.52 6.06
N ALA A 64 3.98 -5.80 7.11
CA ALA A 64 3.67 -4.39 7.27
C ALA A 64 4.31 -3.53 6.17
N PHE A 65 5.60 -3.75 5.89
CA PHE A 65 6.33 -3.06 4.82
C PHE A 65 5.64 -3.24 3.46
N PHE A 66 5.31 -4.48 3.11
CA PHE A 66 4.71 -4.79 1.81
C PHE A 66 3.29 -4.22 1.68
N MET A 67 2.45 -4.41 2.69
CA MET A 67 1.06 -3.97 2.68
C MET A 67 0.93 -2.44 2.68
N LEU A 68 1.64 -1.75 3.57
CA LEU A 68 1.58 -0.28 3.65
C LEU A 68 2.30 0.40 2.48
N GLY A 69 3.29 -0.25 1.89
CA GLY A 69 3.98 0.22 0.69
C GLY A 69 3.12 0.18 -0.59
N ALA A 70 2.05 -0.62 -0.60
CA ALA A 70 1.22 -0.83 -1.79
C ALA A 70 0.57 0.47 -2.32
N SER A 71 0.15 1.39 -1.44
CA SER A 71 -0.43 2.68 -1.84
C SER A 71 0.59 3.60 -2.53
N TYR A 72 1.85 3.59 -2.05
CA TYR A 72 2.96 4.29 -2.70
C TYR A 72 3.27 3.68 -4.08
N THR A 73 3.28 2.35 -4.17
CA THR A 73 3.49 1.65 -5.46
C THR A 73 2.38 1.97 -6.46
N LEU A 74 1.12 2.07 -5.99
CA LEU A 74 0.00 2.48 -6.82
C LEU A 74 0.19 3.92 -7.33
N GLN A 75 0.58 4.86 -6.45
CA GLN A 75 0.86 6.25 -6.81
C GLN A 75 1.98 6.37 -7.85
N ARG A 76 3.02 5.53 -7.75
CA ARG A 76 4.15 5.48 -8.70
C ARG A 76 3.82 4.75 -9.99
N LYS A 77 2.59 4.28 -10.19
CA LYS A 77 2.19 3.44 -11.33
C LYS A 77 3.05 2.18 -11.46
N GLY A 78 3.62 1.71 -10.33
CA GLY A 78 4.52 0.55 -10.27
C GLY A 78 3.80 -0.79 -10.37
N HIS A 79 2.47 -0.82 -10.47
CA HIS A 79 1.75 -2.04 -10.79
C HIS A 79 1.93 -2.39 -12.26
N ILE A 80 2.10 -3.69 -12.52
CA ILE A 80 2.26 -4.24 -13.87
C ILE A 80 1.04 -3.81 -14.72
N ARG A 81 1.29 -2.93 -15.69
CA ARG A 81 0.35 -2.59 -16.76
C ARG A 81 0.77 -3.33 -18.01
N THR A 82 -0.17 -3.72 -18.83
CA THR A 82 0.12 -4.21 -20.18
C THR A 82 0.51 -3.04 -21.10
N ASP A 83 1.65 -2.44 -20.81
CA ASP A 83 2.11 -1.19 -21.45
C ASP A 83 2.16 -1.28 -22.97
N SER A 84 2.45 -2.47 -23.51
CA SER A 84 2.55 -2.69 -24.96
C SER A 84 1.26 -2.40 -25.73
N LEU A 85 0.10 -2.69 -25.15
CA LEU A 85 -1.20 -2.40 -25.77
C LEU A 85 -1.72 -1.01 -25.36
N TYR A 86 -1.48 -0.64 -24.11
CA TYR A 86 -1.98 0.58 -23.51
C TYR A 86 -1.31 1.84 -24.10
N ALA A 87 -0.01 1.79 -24.42
CA ALA A 87 0.76 2.92 -24.95
C ALA A 87 0.25 3.41 -26.33
N GLY A 88 -0.37 2.52 -27.11
CA GLY A 88 -0.95 2.86 -28.41
C GLY A 88 -2.31 3.55 -28.35
N TRP A 89 -2.95 3.64 -27.18
CA TRP A 89 -4.29 4.21 -27.04
C TRP A 89 -4.27 5.72 -26.77
N SER A 90 -5.36 6.38 -27.20
CA SER A 90 -5.52 7.80 -26.85
C SER A 90 -5.69 7.98 -25.34
N PRO A 91 -5.26 9.12 -24.75
CA PRO A 91 -5.43 9.38 -23.32
C PRO A 91 -6.88 9.24 -22.84
N ARG A 92 -7.84 9.55 -23.70
CA ARG A 92 -9.27 9.38 -23.42
C ARG A 92 -9.65 7.90 -23.27
N THR A 93 -9.19 7.05 -24.19
CA THR A 93 -9.46 5.60 -24.15
C THR A 93 -8.80 4.97 -22.92
N GLN A 94 -7.55 5.35 -22.64
CA GLN A 94 -6.85 4.94 -21.43
C GLN A 94 -7.66 5.30 -20.16
N GLY A 95 -8.13 6.55 -20.06
CA GLY A 95 -8.92 7.01 -18.93
C GLY A 95 -10.25 6.25 -18.75
N ILE A 96 -10.94 5.90 -19.85
CA ILE A 96 -12.18 5.11 -19.81
C ILE A 96 -11.90 3.71 -19.24
N VAL A 97 -10.91 3.02 -19.80
CA VAL A 97 -10.55 1.66 -19.37
C VAL A 97 -10.10 1.66 -17.90
N ASP A 98 -9.23 2.59 -17.53
CA ASP A 98 -8.78 2.74 -16.14
C ASP A 98 -9.97 2.98 -15.19
N THR A 99 -10.89 3.88 -15.53
CA THR A 99 -12.05 4.17 -14.70
C THR A 99 -12.94 2.93 -14.50
N ILE A 100 -13.19 2.16 -15.58
CA ILE A 100 -13.96 0.91 -15.49
C ILE A 100 -13.23 -0.10 -14.60
N CYS A 101 -11.92 -0.29 -14.80
CA CYS A 101 -11.13 -1.21 -13.99
C CYS A 101 -11.10 -0.82 -12.51
N TYR A 102 -10.96 0.48 -12.20
CA TYR A 102 -11.03 0.95 -10.82
C TYR A 102 -12.39 0.69 -10.20
N LEU A 103 -13.49 0.96 -10.93
CA LEU A 103 -14.83 0.83 -10.38
C LEU A 103 -15.26 -0.63 -10.19
N VAL A 104 -14.95 -1.50 -11.17
CA VAL A 104 -15.46 -2.88 -11.23
C VAL A 104 -14.57 -3.84 -10.45
N PHE A 105 -13.25 -3.66 -10.50
CA PHE A 105 -12.31 -4.62 -9.90
C PHE A 105 -11.61 -4.06 -8.67
N PHE A 106 -11.03 -2.87 -8.79
CA PHE A 106 -10.19 -2.33 -7.72
C PHE A 106 -10.98 -1.97 -6.46
N PHE A 107 -12.01 -1.13 -6.56
CA PHE A 107 -12.77 -0.71 -5.39
C PHE A 107 -13.50 -1.85 -4.68
N PRO A 108 -14.20 -2.77 -5.35
CA PRO A 108 -14.83 -3.90 -4.67
C PRO A 108 -13.82 -4.75 -3.92
N PHE A 109 -12.65 -5.01 -4.52
CA PHE A 109 -11.58 -5.76 -3.88
C PHE A 109 -11.01 -5.03 -2.67
N VAL A 110 -10.60 -3.77 -2.84
CA VAL A 110 -9.94 -2.98 -1.77
C VAL A 110 -10.89 -2.70 -0.61
N LEU A 111 -12.18 -2.40 -0.87
CA LEU A 111 -13.16 -2.18 0.18
C LEU A 111 -13.46 -3.46 0.95
N THR A 112 -13.64 -4.59 0.26
CA THR A 112 -13.80 -5.90 0.92
C THR A 112 -12.57 -6.23 1.77
N PHE A 113 -11.37 -6.02 1.22
CA PHE A 113 -10.11 -6.24 1.94
C PHE A 113 -10.01 -5.35 3.20
N ALA A 114 -10.34 -4.07 3.11
CA ALA A 114 -10.30 -3.15 4.24
C ALA A 114 -11.34 -3.53 5.31
N PHE A 115 -12.55 -3.89 4.91
CA PHE A 115 -13.63 -4.29 5.82
C PHE A 115 -13.31 -5.60 6.54
N THR A 116 -12.93 -6.63 5.80
CA THR A 116 -12.50 -7.91 6.38
C THR A 116 -11.26 -7.73 7.27
N GLY A 117 -10.29 -6.90 6.83
CA GLY A 117 -9.13 -6.55 7.63
C GLY A 117 -9.49 -5.88 8.95
N TRP A 118 -10.52 -5.02 8.95
CA TRP A 118 -11.04 -4.41 10.17
C TRP A 118 -11.65 -5.43 11.12
N GLU A 119 -12.44 -6.37 10.62
CA GLU A 119 -13.01 -7.45 11.44
C GLU A 119 -11.92 -8.32 12.08
N TYR A 120 -10.89 -8.69 11.30
CA TYR A 120 -9.74 -9.44 11.80
C TYR A 120 -8.97 -8.70 12.89
N PHE A 121 -8.74 -7.40 12.68
CA PHE A 121 -8.09 -6.55 13.68
C PHE A 121 -8.95 -6.45 14.95
N TYR A 122 -10.23 -6.12 14.81
CA TYR A 122 -11.14 -5.93 15.93
C TYR A 122 -11.26 -7.20 16.79
N LYS A 123 -11.40 -8.35 16.14
CA LYS A 123 -11.42 -9.65 16.83
C LYS A 123 -10.12 -9.88 17.59
N ALA A 124 -8.97 -9.72 16.97
CA ALA A 124 -7.68 -9.94 17.62
C ALA A 124 -7.42 -8.96 18.77
N PHE A 125 -7.90 -7.73 18.65
CA PHE A 125 -7.80 -6.71 19.71
C PHE A 125 -8.66 -7.05 20.92
N THR A 126 -9.92 -7.43 20.71
CA THR A 126 -10.88 -7.73 21.79
C THR A 126 -10.59 -9.06 22.49
N THR A 127 -10.12 -10.07 21.76
CA THR A 127 -9.78 -11.39 22.34
C THR A 127 -8.37 -11.46 22.90
N GLY A 128 -7.54 -10.43 22.66
CA GLY A 128 -6.12 -10.47 23.06
C GLY A 128 -5.33 -11.57 22.35
N GLU A 129 -5.68 -11.88 21.10
CA GLU A 129 -5.11 -12.98 20.31
C GLU A 129 -3.59 -12.92 20.25
N ARG A 130 -2.96 -14.11 20.40
CA ARG A 130 -1.51 -14.29 20.35
C ARG A 130 -1.12 -15.27 19.25
N PHE A 131 0.12 -15.16 18.76
CA PHE A 131 0.71 -16.11 17.82
C PHE A 131 0.90 -17.47 18.49
N VAL A 132 -0.03 -18.41 18.27
CA VAL A 132 -0.01 -19.75 18.89
C VAL A 132 1.07 -20.64 18.26
N SER A 133 1.46 -20.37 17.02
CA SER A 133 2.46 -21.13 16.28
C SER A 133 3.90 -20.77 16.65
N SER A 134 4.11 -19.77 17.49
CA SER A 134 5.42 -19.30 17.90
C SER A 134 5.60 -19.37 19.42
N PRO A 135 6.76 -19.85 19.93
CA PRO A 135 7.09 -19.82 21.36
C PRO A 135 7.09 -18.41 21.96
N TRP A 136 7.29 -17.37 21.15
CA TRP A 136 7.24 -15.98 21.62
C TRP A 136 5.83 -15.52 22.01
N MET A 137 4.78 -16.12 21.44
CA MET A 137 3.39 -15.78 21.72
C MET A 137 3.08 -14.27 21.66
N ALA A 138 3.65 -13.59 20.68
CA ALA A 138 3.44 -12.16 20.47
C ALA A 138 1.95 -11.82 20.27
N LYS A 139 1.54 -10.62 20.68
CA LYS A 139 0.20 -10.10 20.36
C LYS A 139 0.07 -9.86 18.85
N VAL A 140 -0.99 -10.37 18.24
CA VAL A 140 -1.19 -10.32 16.78
C VAL A 140 -1.89 -9.03 16.32
N TRP A 141 -2.60 -8.35 17.20
CA TRP A 141 -3.41 -7.19 16.84
C TRP A 141 -2.62 -6.04 16.15
N PRO A 142 -1.34 -5.72 16.50
CA PRO A 142 -0.62 -4.65 15.83
C PRO A 142 -0.36 -4.98 14.36
N PHE A 143 -0.07 -6.25 14.07
CA PHE A 143 0.12 -6.75 12.72
C PHE A 143 -1.19 -6.76 11.93
N LYS A 144 -2.29 -7.21 12.55
CA LYS A 144 -3.61 -7.22 11.90
C LYS A 144 -4.14 -5.80 11.63
N LEU A 145 -3.76 -4.79 12.41
CA LEU A 145 -4.09 -3.38 12.15
C LEU A 145 -3.55 -2.88 10.81
N VAL A 146 -2.45 -3.44 10.35
CA VAL A 146 -1.86 -3.09 9.05
C VAL A 146 -2.83 -3.34 7.90
N LEU A 147 -3.67 -4.38 7.98
CA LEU A 147 -4.63 -4.76 6.93
C LEU A 147 -5.65 -3.65 6.62
N PRO A 148 -6.47 -3.19 7.58
CA PRO A 148 -7.44 -2.13 7.31
C PRO A 148 -6.76 -0.81 6.99
N LEU A 149 -5.58 -0.53 7.58
CA LEU A 149 -4.83 0.67 7.29
C LEU A 149 -4.33 0.69 5.83
N ALA A 150 -3.75 -0.41 5.37
CA ALA A 150 -3.32 -0.56 3.98
C ALA A 150 -4.50 -0.48 3.01
N GLY A 151 -5.63 -1.12 3.33
CA GLY A 151 -6.85 -1.03 2.54
C GLY A 151 -7.39 0.40 2.44
N ALA A 152 -7.42 1.14 3.55
CA ALA A 152 -7.84 2.54 3.56
C ALA A 152 -6.90 3.43 2.72
N MET A 153 -5.58 3.25 2.85
CA MET A 153 -4.59 3.99 2.07
C MET A 153 -4.70 3.67 0.57
N LEU A 154 -4.89 2.40 0.21
CA LEU A 154 -5.13 1.99 -1.18
C LEU A 154 -6.42 2.59 -1.72
N ALA A 155 -7.52 2.56 -0.95
CA ALA A 155 -8.78 3.15 -1.37
C ALA A 155 -8.65 4.65 -1.65
N LEU A 156 -7.98 5.39 -0.75
CA LEU A 156 -7.70 6.82 -0.94
C LEU A 156 -6.89 7.08 -2.21
N GLN A 157 -5.82 6.31 -2.42
CA GLN A 157 -5.00 6.45 -3.63
C GLN A 157 -5.78 6.07 -4.89
N GLY A 158 -6.62 5.04 -4.83
CA GLY A 158 -7.52 4.66 -5.93
C GLY A 158 -8.46 5.78 -6.32
N VAL A 159 -9.01 6.54 -5.35
CA VAL A 159 -9.83 7.73 -5.63
C VAL A 159 -9.01 8.78 -6.39
N SER A 160 -7.78 9.06 -5.97
CA SER A 160 -6.89 9.99 -6.68
C SER A 160 -6.65 9.57 -8.13
N GLU A 161 -6.33 8.30 -8.36
CA GLU A 161 -6.07 7.79 -9.72
C GLU A 161 -7.34 7.79 -10.57
N MET A 162 -8.51 7.45 -10.01
CA MET A 162 -9.79 7.52 -10.72
C MET A 162 -10.14 8.96 -11.11
N MET A 163 -9.88 9.96 -10.25
CA MET A 163 -10.09 11.37 -10.58
C MET A 163 -9.16 11.83 -11.70
N LYS A 164 -7.89 11.38 -11.72
CA LYS A 164 -6.96 11.65 -12.82
C LYS A 164 -7.42 11.00 -14.12
N SER A 165 -7.96 9.79 -14.07
CA SER A 165 -8.54 9.10 -15.24
C SER A 165 -9.76 9.85 -15.78
N ALA A 166 -10.65 10.34 -14.91
CA ALA A 166 -11.79 11.17 -15.31
C ALA A 166 -11.34 12.49 -15.99
N TYR A 167 -10.26 13.09 -15.48
CA TYR A 167 -9.65 14.24 -16.13
C TYR A 167 -9.14 13.91 -17.54
N ALA A 168 -8.47 12.78 -17.72
CA ALA A 168 -7.96 12.32 -19.01
C ALA A 168 -9.10 12.09 -20.03
N ILE A 169 -10.24 11.56 -19.58
CA ILE A 169 -11.44 11.39 -20.41
C ILE A 169 -11.93 12.74 -20.94
N LYS A 170 -12.01 13.76 -20.06
CA LYS A 170 -12.56 15.07 -20.38
C LYS A 170 -11.66 15.90 -21.28
N HIS A 171 -10.35 15.86 -21.03
CA HIS A 171 -9.39 16.75 -21.69
C HIS A 171 -8.51 16.06 -22.76
N ASN A 172 -8.69 14.74 -22.94
CA ASN A 172 -7.85 13.91 -23.81
C ASN A 172 -6.33 14.10 -23.55
N ALA A 173 -5.99 14.39 -22.29
CA ALA A 173 -4.63 14.59 -21.83
C ALA A 173 -4.54 14.22 -20.35
N TRP A 174 -3.45 13.57 -19.93
CA TRP A 174 -3.19 13.31 -18.52
C TRP A 174 -2.81 14.61 -17.80
N PRO A 175 -3.17 14.76 -16.51
CA PRO A 175 -2.71 15.88 -15.70
C PRO A 175 -1.18 15.90 -15.72
N ARG A 176 -0.57 17.07 -15.92
CA ARG A 176 0.88 17.22 -15.75
C ARG A 176 1.21 16.92 -14.29
N GLU A 177 1.87 15.82 -14.04
CA GLU A 177 2.47 15.55 -12.75
C GLU A 177 3.58 16.60 -12.58
N GLY A 178 3.46 17.47 -11.58
CA GLY A 178 4.52 18.43 -11.26
C GLY A 178 5.83 17.66 -11.12
N GLU A 179 6.90 18.21 -11.69
CA GLU A 179 8.24 17.63 -11.72
C GLU A 179 8.58 17.03 -10.37
N ARG A 180 8.83 15.73 -10.42
CA ARG A 180 9.14 14.94 -9.22
C ARG A 180 10.66 15.03 -9.04
N GLU A 181 11.08 15.94 -8.19
CA GLU A 181 12.39 15.86 -7.57
C GLU A 181 12.40 14.80 -6.45
#